data_62e8754cdd7a5590886f3d5180a2be71
#
_entry.id   62e8754cdd7a5590886f3d5180a2be71
#
_cell.length_a   1.000
_cell.length_b   1.000
_cell.length_c   1.000
_cell.angle_alpha   90.00
_cell.angle_beta   90.00
_cell.angle_gamma   90.00
#
_symmetry.space_group_name_H-M   'P 1'
#
loop_
_entity.id
_entity.type
_entity.pdbx_description
1 polymer ?
#
loop_
_entity_poly.entity_id
_entity_poly.type
_entity_poly.pdbx_seq_one_letter_code
_entity_poly.pdbx_strand_id
1 'polypeptide(L)'
;MSKIKFPVIYGIFFGIVFLILLIIRTELFVKDTVPVASIKKTTIERPAESWMNIYQKDKKIGVIHRQFIILETGKMQTQENVTMQLATLGATQVLHLKTETELNPDMSFSSFNFELNSSLFSFKARGYVTDDKLILFTGQPSSQQKSEIPLKDIPYISGNIYEAAFIVGLEMDASRDFTIFDPSTSGMRKIKVSRESDEIIPIMGKRILTRKFCADFMGAKNCAWLNNDGEVLKETGLLGLSMEKVSPQKAAEDMPVVADVDFAQLASLKSNIKINEPEKLSEIKIKIDGIRDTPLFLNGGRQVFAQKILTITKENLFEKVTHNFDIQENNRRYLEPTPLVQSDHEQIKSQARKIVRPSDSHLQKTEKIVRWVYANIKKTPVLSVPNALEVLNNKMGDCNEHAVLTAALLRAAGVPAQIEAGLFYQNGRFYYHAWNLAYAGNWITVDSVFSQIPADVTHIRLTRGEGGVHLNLLGVMGKIKLEVLSAKYD
;
A
#
# COMPACT_ATOMS: atom_id res chain seq x y z
N MET A 1 8.41 29.84 -27.20
CA MET A 1 8.86 28.66 -26.40
C MET A 1 8.37 28.85 -25.00
N SER A 2 7.21 28.30 -24.68
CA SER A 2 6.61 28.44 -23.33
C SER A 2 7.27 27.42 -22.39
N LYS A 3 7.82 27.92 -21.30
CA LYS A 3 8.38 27.09 -20.21
C LYS A 3 7.21 26.37 -19.51
N ILE A 4 7.06 25.09 -19.77
CA ILE A 4 6.14 24.22 -19.04
C ILE A 4 6.57 24.25 -17.57
N LYS A 5 5.71 24.76 -16.70
CA LYS A 5 5.89 24.71 -15.24
C LYS A 5 5.69 23.28 -14.76
N PHE A 6 6.79 22.62 -14.49
CA PHE A 6 6.92 21.22 -14.10
C PHE A 6 6.93 21.02 -12.56
N PRO A 7 5.94 21.33 -11.77
CA PRO A 7 6.03 20.83 -10.39
C PRO A 7 4.83 20.05 -9.84
N VAL A 8 3.81 19.75 -10.63
CA VAL A 8 2.52 19.35 -10.05
C VAL A 8 2.22 17.85 -10.16
N ILE A 9 2.99 17.09 -10.92
CA ILE A 9 2.59 15.77 -11.42
C ILE A 9 3.09 14.59 -10.55
N TYR A 10 4.06 14.79 -9.69
CA TYR A 10 4.88 13.70 -9.15
C TYR A 10 4.40 13.03 -7.85
N GLY A 11 3.48 13.60 -7.12
CA GLY A 11 3.05 13.06 -5.82
C GLY A 11 2.08 11.88 -5.86
N ILE A 12 1.45 11.68 -7.00
CA ILE A 12 0.31 10.77 -7.14
C ILE A 12 0.74 9.32 -7.39
N PHE A 13 1.95 9.16 -7.81
CA PHE A 13 2.39 7.92 -8.43
C PHE A 13 2.67 6.76 -7.48
N PHE A 14 3.19 7.05 -6.32
CA PHE A 14 3.73 6.00 -5.48
C PHE A 14 2.69 5.16 -4.74
N GLY A 15 1.57 5.73 -4.41
CA GLY A 15 0.44 4.96 -3.93
C GLY A 15 0.09 3.82 -4.88
N ILE A 16 0.22 4.07 -6.17
CA ILE A 16 -0.19 3.13 -7.22
C ILE A 16 0.85 2.04 -7.45
N VAL A 17 2.12 2.33 -7.37
CA VAL A 17 3.15 1.30 -7.62
C VAL A 17 3.42 0.48 -6.36
N PHE A 18 3.46 1.09 -5.21
CA PHE A 18 3.37 0.39 -3.94
C PHE A 18 2.11 -0.50 -3.92
N LEU A 19 1.06 -0.02 -4.50
CA LEU A 19 -0.18 -0.67 -4.77
C LEU A 19 -0.06 -1.86 -5.71
N ILE A 20 0.75 -1.80 -6.73
CA ILE A 20 0.92 -2.90 -7.69
C ILE A 20 1.80 -3.99 -7.10
N LEU A 21 2.78 -3.63 -6.29
CA LEU A 21 3.56 -4.61 -5.53
C LEU A 21 2.72 -5.33 -4.49
N LEU A 22 1.74 -4.63 -3.94
CA LEU A 22 0.70 -5.19 -3.10
C LEU A 22 -0.35 -5.97 -3.87
N ILE A 23 -0.70 -5.53 -5.06
CA ILE A 23 -1.62 -6.19 -5.98
C ILE A 23 -1.19 -7.61 -6.31
N ILE A 24 0.10 -7.87 -6.36
CA ILE A 24 0.57 -9.22 -6.60
C ILE A 24 0.22 -10.12 -5.42
N ARG A 25 -0.04 -9.52 -4.24
CA ARG A 25 -0.22 -10.36 -3.05
C ARG A 25 -0.88 -9.80 -1.80
N THR A 26 -1.99 -9.14 -1.83
CA THR A 26 -2.63 -8.76 -0.57
C THR A 26 -4.14 -8.71 -0.54
N GLU A 27 -4.72 -8.59 0.60
CA GLU A 27 -6.04 -9.01 1.04
C GLU A 27 -6.69 -8.21 2.16
N LEU A 28 -8.01 -8.25 2.36
CA LEU A 28 -8.66 -7.87 3.61
C LEU A 28 -10.13 -8.28 3.84
N PHE A 29 -10.37 -8.71 5.07
CA PHE A 29 -11.57 -8.76 5.97
C PHE A 29 -12.70 -9.78 5.73
N VAL A 30 -13.15 -10.50 6.75
CA VAL A 30 -14.00 -10.38 7.93
C VAL A 30 -14.41 -11.71 8.57
N LYS A 31 -14.98 -11.65 9.76
CA LYS A 31 -15.39 -12.63 10.78
C LYS A 31 -16.31 -13.78 10.34
N ASP A 32 -15.98 -15.00 10.70
CA ASP A 32 -16.65 -15.85 11.70
C ASP A 32 -15.93 -17.21 11.84
N THR A 33 -15.84 -17.72 13.02
CA THR A 33 -15.08 -18.91 13.41
C THR A 33 -15.86 -20.19 13.18
N VAL A 34 -15.26 -21.15 12.47
CA VAL A 34 -15.75 -22.53 12.36
C VAL A 34 -14.78 -23.47 13.13
N PRO A 35 -15.27 -24.45 13.87
CA PRO A 35 -14.42 -25.33 14.69
C PRO A 35 -13.52 -26.24 13.83
N VAL A 36 -12.35 -26.51 14.37
CA VAL A 36 -11.30 -27.33 13.77
C VAL A 36 -11.79 -28.78 13.63
N ALA A 37 -12.23 -29.17 12.45
CA ALA A 37 -12.36 -30.58 12.10
C ALA A 37 -10.99 -31.17 11.74
N SER A 38 -10.73 -32.44 12.09
CA SER A 38 -9.49 -33.13 11.82
C SER A 38 -9.13 -33.13 10.33
N ILE A 39 -8.02 -32.49 9.99
CA ILE A 39 -7.57 -32.25 8.61
C ILE A 39 -6.94 -33.52 8.03
N LYS A 40 -7.48 -34.04 6.92
CA LYS A 40 -6.74 -34.94 6.06
C LYS A 40 -5.56 -34.17 5.44
N LYS A 41 -4.35 -34.53 5.84
CA LYS A 41 -3.11 -33.94 5.28
C LYS A 41 -3.02 -34.24 3.78
N THR A 42 -3.24 -33.25 2.93
CA THR A 42 -2.99 -33.34 1.51
C THR A 42 -1.50 -32.99 1.28
N THR A 43 -0.74 -33.91 0.71
CA THR A 43 0.66 -33.66 0.33
C THR A 43 0.66 -32.90 -0.99
N ILE A 44 1.42 -31.82 -1.09
CA ILE A 44 1.62 -31.10 -2.35
C ILE A 44 2.77 -31.78 -3.12
N GLU A 45 2.47 -32.30 -4.29
CA GLU A 45 3.48 -32.69 -5.28
C GLU A 45 3.66 -31.53 -6.25
N ARG A 46 4.82 -30.89 -6.24
CA ARG A 46 5.10 -29.70 -7.05
C ARG A 46 6.33 -29.93 -7.92
N PRO A 47 6.39 -29.29 -9.11
CA PRO A 47 7.64 -29.18 -9.82
C PRO A 47 8.64 -28.36 -8.99
N ALA A 48 9.93 -28.68 -9.10
CA ALA A 48 10.99 -27.95 -8.40
C ALA A 48 11.04 -26.47 -8.77
N GLU A 49 10.51 -26.10 -9.94
CA GLU A 49 10.39 -24.71 -10.39
C GLU A 49 9.10 -24.49 -11.20
N SER A 50 8.63 -23.24 -11.21
CA SER A 50 7.46 -22.80 -11.95
C SER A 50 7.71 -21.43 -12.53
N TRP A 51 7.19 -21.19 -13.74
CA TRP A 51 7.29 -19.92 -14.45
C TRP A 51 5.89 -19.39 -14.78
N MET A 52 5.67 -18.10 -14.53
CA MET A 52 4.42 -17.44 -14.89
C MET A 52 4.71 -16.10 -15.59
N ASN A 53 3.93 -15.78 -16.63
CA ASN A 53 3.91 -14.43 -17.17
C ASN A 53 2.89 -13.58 -16.43
N ILE A 54 3.22 -12.30 -16.25
CA ILE A 54 2.31 -11.28 -15.71
C ILE A 54 1.76 -10.50 -16.88
N TYR A 55 0.44 -10.39 -16.95
CA TYR A 55 -0.26 -9.65 -17.99
C TYR A 55 -1.08 -8.49 -17.42
N GLN A 56 -1.16 -7.42 -18.19
CA GLN A 56 -2.08 -6.31 -18.00
C GLN A 56 -2.83 -6.06 -19.30
N LYS A 57 -4.17 -6.24 -19.30
CA LYS A 57 -4.98 -6.15 -20.53
C LYS A 57 -4.37 -6.96 -21.68
N ASP A 58 -4.06 -8.22 -21.41
CA ASP A 58 -3.48 -9.20 -22.36
C ASP A 58 -2.05 -8.89 -22.85
N LYS A 59 -1.42 -7.82 -22.37
CA LYS A 59 -0.03 -7.52 -22.66
C LYS A 59 0.88 -8.03 -21.55
N LYS A 60 1.94 -8.74 -21.92
CA LYS A 60 2.95 -9.20 -20.97
C LYS A 60 3.71 -7.99 -20.42
N ILE A 61 3.70 -7.85 -19.11
CA ILE A 61 4.42 -6.78 -18.39
C ILE A 61 5.46 -7.32 -17.43
N GLY A 62 5.51 -8.64 -17.23
CA GLY A 62 6.47 -9.22 -16.29
C GLY A 62 6.50 -10.75 -16.34
N VAL A 63 7.37 -11.27 -15.49
CA VAL A 63 7.58 -12.70 -15.30
C VAL A 63 7.79 -12.99 -13.82
N ILE A 64 7.29 -14.14 -13.39
CA ILE A 64 7.52 -14.74 -12.07
C ILE A 64 8.26 -16.05 -12.27
N HIS A 65 9.34 -16.24 -11.54
CA HIS A 65 10.05 -17.51 -11.42
C HIS A 65 10.01 -17.95 -9.96
N ARG A 66 9.43 -19.12 -9.70
CA ARG A 66 9.37 -19.75 -8.37
C ARG A 66 10.18 -21.01 -8.35
N GLN A 67 10.94 -21.21 -7.26
CA GLN A 67 11.66 -22.43 -6.97
C GLN A 67 11.21 -22.98 -5.62
N PHE A 68 11.11 -24.31 -5.53
CA PHE A 68 10.69 -25.02 -4.33
C PHE A 68 11.77 -26.05 -3.96
N ILE A 69 12.26 -26.00 -2.73
CA ILE A 69 13.29 -26.90 -2.21
C ILE A 69 12.74 -27.51 -0.92
N ILE A 70 12.70 -28.83 -0.85
CA ILE A 70 12.37 -29.54 0.40
C ILE A 70 13.65 -29.68 1.19
N LEU A 71 13.66 -29.15 2.42
CA LEU A 71 14.80 -29.24 3.32
C LEU A 71 14.80 -30.59 4.06
N GLU A 72 15.98 -31.02 4.53
CA GLU A 72 16.13 -32.24 5.34
C GLU A 72 15.29 -32.21 6.63
N THR A 73 14.95 -31.03 7.11
CA THR A 73 14.08 -30.80 8.27
C THR A 73 12.60 -31.09 8.01
N GLY A 74 12.21 -31.41 6.78
CA GLY A 74 10.82 -31.54 6.34
C GLY A 74 10.12 -30.20 6.10
N LYS A 75 10.79 -29.07 6.31
CA LYS A 75 10.33 -27.75 5.90
C LYS A 75 10.55 -27.54 4.39
N MET A 76 9.85 -26.60 3.82
CA MET A 76 10.00 -26.21 2.43
C MET A 76 10.58 -24.80 2.35
N GLN A 77 11.57 -24.60 1.52
CA GLN A 77 12.07 -23.29 1.13
C GLN A 77 11.48 -22.90 -0.22
N THR A 78 10.90 -21.72 -0.31
CA THR A 78 10.48 -21.13 -1.58
C THR A 78 11.35 -19.94 -1.90
N GLN A 79 11.74 -19.82 -3.17
CA GLN A 79 12.37 -18.63 -3.71
C GLN A 79 11.54 -18.13 -4.87
N GLU A 80 11.12 -16.88 -4.80
CA GLU A 80 10.35 -16.23 -5.86
C GLU A 80 11.10 -15.01 -6.36
N ASN A 81 11.27 -14.93 -7.67
CA ASN A 81 11.83 -13.79 -8.36
C ASN A 81 10.77 -13.25 -9.32
N VAL A 82 10.41 -11.97 -9.14
CA VAL A 82 9.47 -11.25 -10.00
C VAL A 82 10.22 -10.15 -10.72
N THR A 83 10.12 -10.11 -12.03
CA THR A 83 10.58 -8.98 -12.84
C THR A 83 9.39 -8.42 -13.59
N MET A 84 9.11 -7.12 -13.46
CA MET A 84 8.03 -6.49 -14.17
C MET A 84 8.36 -5.06 -14.61
N GLN A 85 7.72 -4.65 -15.71
CA GLN A 85 7.76 -3.27 -16.20
C GLN A 85 6.44 -2.57 -15.88
N LEU A 86 6.55 -1.37 -15.34
CA LEU A 86 5.40 -0.54 -15.02
C LEU A 86 5.58 0.85 -15.62
N ALA A 87 4.56 1.31 -16.36
CA ALA A 87 4.51 2.68 -16.81
C ALA A 87 3.62 3.51 -15.89
N THR A 88 4.11 4.67 -15.55
CA THR A 88 3.40 5.56 -14.67
C THR A 88 3.84 6.99 -14.95
N LEU A 89 2.87 7.87 -15.17
CA LEU A 89 3.08 9.28 -15.50
C LEU A 89 4.11 9.47 -16.62
N GLY A 90 4.10 8.60 -17.63
CA GLY A 90 5.00 8.66 -18.78
C GLY A 90 6.42 8.12 -18.55
N ALA A 91 6.73 7.59 -17.38
CA ALA A 91 7.99 6.93 -17.10
C ALA A 91 7.79 5.41 -16.96
N THR A 92 8.63 4.62 -17.63
CA THR A 92 8.65 3.17 -17.46
C THR A 92 9.76 2.79 -16.48
N GLN A 93 9.42 1.98 -15.49
CA GLN A 93 10.36 1.45 -14.50
C GLN A 93 10.32 -0.07 -14.50
N VAL A 94 11.49 -0.67 -14.32
CA VAL A 94 11.64 -2.11 -14.12
C VAL A 94 11.79 -2.38 -12.64
N LEU A 95 11.02 -3.34 -12.16
CA LEU A 95 11.02 -3.83 -10.80
C LEU A 95 11.57 -5.23 -10.74
N HIS A 96 12.41 -5.46 -9.74
CA HIS A 96 12.87 -6.78 -9.35
C HIS A 96 12.50 -7.04 -7.89
N LEU A 97 11.65 -8.03 -7.67
CA LEU A 97 11.35 -8.51 -6.33
C LEU A 97 11.97 -9.89 -6.16
N LYS A 98 12.59 -10.11 -5.02
CA LYS A 98 13.06 -11.42 -4.60
C LYS A 98 12.49 -11.70 -3.21
N THR A 99 11.81 -12.85 -3.08
CA THR A 99 11.30 -13.33 -1.80
C THR A 99 11.82 -14.74 -1.58
N GLU A 100 12.51 -14.94 -0.47
CA GLU A 100 12.91 -16.26 0.00
C GLU A 100 12.13 -16.54 1.29
N THR A 101 11.45 -17.68 1.37
CA THR A 101 10.61 -18.00 2.53
C THR A 101 10.87 -19.44 2.94
N GLU A 102 11.09 -19.65 4.23
CA GLU A 102 11.08 -20.98 4.82
C GLU A 102 9.69 -21.26 5.40
N LEU A 103 9.06 -22.30 4.89
CA LEU A 103 7.67 -22.68 5.20
C LEU A 103 7.62 -23.96 6.02
N ASN A 104 6.72 -23.97 6.97
CA ASN A 104 6.31 -25.18 7.68
C ASN A 104 5.43 -26.07 6.79
N PRO A 105 5.18 -27.34 7.15
CA PRO A 105 4.32 -28.24 6.36
C PRO A 105 2.88 -27.76 6.13
N ASP A 106 2.38 -26.84 6.97
CA ASP A 106 1.06 -26.21 6.85
C ASP A 106 1.08 -24.90 6.02
N MET A 107 2.22 -24.58 5.36
CA MET A 107 2.49 -23.37 4.61
C MET A 107 2.57 -22.09 5.44
N SER A 108 2.52 -22.16 6.78
CA SER A 108 2.90 -21.03 7.61
C SER A 108 4.40 -20.75 7.44
N PHE A 109 4.83 -19.50 7.54
CA PHE A 109 6.26 -19.20 7.41
C PHE A 109 6.99 -19.25 8.76
N SER A 110 8.22 -19.70 8.75
CA SER A 110 9.14 -19.62 9.89
C SER A 110 10.15 -18.48 9.74
N SER A 111 10.57 -18.20 8.51
CA SER A 111 11.43 -17.04 8.19
C SER A 111 11.24 -16.57 6.76
N PHE A 112 11.64 -15.34 6.48
CA PHE A 112 11.66 -14.78 5.13
C PHE A 112 12.78 -13.78 4.95
N ASN A 113 13.23 -13.65 3.68
CA ASN A 113 14.00 -12.53 3.16
C ASN A 113 13.25 -11.93 1.98
N PHE A 114 13.08 -10.62 1.97
CA PHE A 114 12.40 -9.87 0.92
C PHE A 114 13.30 -8.75 0.43
N GLU A 115 13.49 -8.67 -0.88
CA GLU A 115 14.19 -7.58 -1.54
C GLU A 115 13.34 -7.02 -2.68
N LEU A 116 13.24 -5.70 -2.71
CA LEU A 116 12.62 -4.95 -3.79
C LEU A 116 13.65 -3.97 -4.35
N ASN A 117 13.95 -4.10 -5.63
CA ASN A 117 14.91 -3.25 -6.32
C ASN A 117 14.27 -2.60 -7.56
N SER A 118 14.53 -1.33 -7.75
CA SER A 118 14.26 -0.59 -8.97
C SER A 118 15.50 0.25 -9.35
N SER A 119 15.43 0.95 -10.47
CA SER A 119 16.54 1.85 -10.87
C SER A 119 16.83 2.99 -9.88
N LEU A 120 15.86 3.32 -9.01
CA LEU A 120 15.91 4.46 -8.09
C LEU A 120 15.92 4.06 -6.62
N PHE A 121 15.59 2.82 -6.30
CA PHE A 121 15.34 2.40 -4.93
C PHE A 121 15.65 0.92 -4.70
N SER A 122 16.10 0.62 -3.47
CA SER A 122 16.26 -0.74 -2.97
C SER A 122 15.72 -0.83 -1.55
N PHE A 123 14.81 -1.76 -1.30
CA PHE A 123 14.27 -2.06 0.01
C PHE A 123 14.54 -3.50 0.39
N LYS A 124 14.90 -3.73 1.65
CA LYS A 124 15.12 -5.06 2.22
C LYS A 124 14.33 -5.22 3.50
N ALA A 125 13.67 -6.36 3.63
CA ALA A 125 13.05 -6.80 4.87
C ALA A 125 13.39 -8.27 5.09
N ARG A 126 13.71 -8.62 6.33
CA ARG A 126 13.87 -10.02 6.73
C ARG A 126 13.21 -10.23 8.09
N GLY A 127 12.69 -11.40 8.31
CA GLY A 127 12.07 -11.71 9.58
C GLY A 127 12.03 -13.21 9.88
N TYR A 128 11.83 -13.53 11.14
CA TYR A 128 11.63 -14.89 11.59
C TYR A 128 10.63 -14.94 12.75
N VAL A 129 9.88 -16.02 12.80
CA VAL A 129 8.89 -16.27 13.85
C VAL A 129 9.56 -16.95 15.03
N THR A 130 9.33 -16.44 16.22
CA THR A 130 9.71 -17.09 17.48
C THR A 130 8.49 -17.06 18.39
N ASP A 131 8.15 -18.22 18.97
CA ASP A 131 7.04 -18.36 19.93
C ASP A 131 5.78 -17.54 19.55
N ASP A 132 5.63 -16.37 20.16
CA ASP A 132 4.49 -15.47 20.03
C ASP A 132 4.80 -14.17 19.26
N LYS A 133 5.95 -14.09 18.58
CA LYS A 133 6.40 -12.85 17.92
C LYS A 133 7.01 -13.10 16.55
N LEU A 134 6.81 -12.13 15.66
CA LEU A 134 7.61 -11.94 14.46
C LEU A 134 8.70 -10.90 14.75
N ILE A 135 9.96 -11.31 14.66
CA ILE A 135 11.11 -10.42 14.71
C ILE A 135 11.37 -9.94 13.28
N LEU A 136 11.21 -8.66 13.07
CA LEU A 136 11.31 -8.01 11.76
C LEU A 136 12.52 -7.07 11.72
N PHE A 137 13.29 -7.14 10.64
CA PHE A 137 14.38 -6.20 10.33
C PHE A 137 14.08 -5.56 8.99
N THR A 138 14.06 -4.23 8.94
CA THR A 138 13.79 -3.46 7.72
C THR A 138 14.92 -2.47 7.43
N GLY A 139 15.12 -2.12 6.16
CA GLY A 139 16.13 -1.16 5.72
C GLY A 139 17.45 -1.80 5.30
N GLN A 140 18.37 -0.94 4.86
CA GLN A 140 19.72 -1.35 4.44
C GLN A 140 20.56 -1.81 5.65
N PRO A 141 21.57 -2.67 5.47
CA PRO A 141 22.41 -3.15 6.58
C PRO A 141 23.01 -2.07 7.47
N SER A 142 23.31 -0.90 6.89
CA SER A 142 23.88 0.26 7.62
C SER A 142 22.84 1.06 8.43
N SER A 143 21.55 0.87 8.17
CA SER A 143 20.43 1.59 8.81
C SER A 143 19.29 0.66 9.19
N GLN A 144 19.60 -0.61 9.44
CA GLN A 144 18.62 -1.64 9.72
C GLN A 144 17.90 -1.37 11.05
N GLN A 145 16.57 -1.43 11.01
CA GLN A 145 15.69 -1.31 12.17
C GLN A 145 15.13 -2.66 12.57
N LYS A 146 15.14 -2.95 13.87
CA LYS A 146 14.49 -4.12 14.45
C LYS A 146 13.13 -3.74 15.02
N SER A 147 12.10 -4.50 14.69
CA SER A 147 10.76 -4.39 15.26
C SER A 147 10.29 -5.76 15.74
N GLU A 148 9.49 -5.78 16.81
CA GLU A 148 8.86 -7.00 17.33
C GLU A 148 7.34 -6.87 17.18
N ILE A 149 6.74 -7.79 16.43
CA ILE A 149 5.30 -7.79 16.16
C ILE A 149 4.68 -8.97 16.90
N PRO A 150 3.81 -8.74 17.92
CA PRO A 150 3.13 -9.82 18.62
C PRO A 150 2.23 -10.61 17.67
N LEU A 151 2.30 -11.93 17.72
CA LEU A 151 1.48 -12.84 16.92
C LEU A 151 0.33 -13.37 17.78
N LYS A 152 -0.89 -13.22 17.29
CA LYS A 152 -2.10 -13.80 17.90
C LYS A 152 -2.52 -15.11 17.22
N ASP A 153 -2.10 -15.28 15.98
CA ASP A 153 -2.44 -16.40 15.12
C ASP A 153 -1.19 -16.84 14.35
N ILE A 154 -1.20 -18.03 13.77
CA ILE A 154 -0.14 -18.55 12.92
C ILE A 154 -0.04 -17.66 11.66
N PRO A 155 1.14 -17.09 11.36
CA PRO A 155 1.29 -16.19 10.23
C PRO A 155 1.59 -16.93 8.93
N TYR A 156 0.98 -16.48 7.83
CA TYR A 156 1.27 -16.90 6.47
C TYR A 156 1.91 -15.74 5.70
N ILE A 157 2.74 -16.03 4.74
CA ILE A 157 3.21 -14.99 3.83
C ILE A 157 2.21 -14.84 2.68
N SER A 158 1.97 -13.60 2.28
CA SER A 158 0.93 -13.30 1.27
C SER A 158 1.01 -14.19 0.03
N GLY A 159 2.19 -14.63 -0.35
CA GLY A 159 2.46 -15.41 -1.51
C GLY A 159 2.05 -16.85 -1.56
N ASN A 160 1.67 -17.40 -0.48
CA ASN A 160 1.42 -18.84 -0.40
C ASN A 160 0.03 -19.15 0.16
N ILE A 161 -0.85 -18.15 0.16
CA ILE A 161 -2.14 -18.27 0.84
C ILE A 161 -3.09 -19.24 0.18
N TYR A 162 -3.11 -19.28 -1.16
CA TYR A 162 -3.99 -20.18 -1.90
C TYR A 162 -3.53 -21.62 -1.76
N GLU A 163 -2.22 -21.84 -1.74
CA GLU A 163 -1.64 -23.13 -1.45
C GLU A 163 -1.89 -23.55 0.01
N ALA A 164 -1.83 -22.61 0.96
CA ALA A 164 -2.24 -22.89 2.34
C ALA A 164 -3.70 -23.31 2.43
N ALA A 165 -4.60 -22.64 1.72
CA ALA A 165 -6.01 -23.00 1.63
C ALA A 165 -6.23 -24.39 0.99
N PHE A 166 -5.42 -24.75 -0.02
CA PHE A 166 -5.43 -26.06 -0.62
C PHE A 166 -4.98 -27.16 0.37
N ILE A 167 -3.86 -26.95 1.10
CA ILE A 167 -3.31 -27.91 2.06
C ILE A 167 -4.25 -28.16 3.24
N VAL A 168 -4.89 -27.12 3.76
CA VAL A 168 -5.87 -27.31 4.83
C VAL A 168 -7.15 -28.01 4.35
N GLY A 169 -7.23 -28.36 3.05
CA GLY A 169 -8.35 -29.10 2.50
C GLY A 169 -9.65 -28.30 2.51
N LEU A 170 -9.62 -27.01 2.21
CA LEU A 170 -10.80 -26.17 2.17
C LEU A 170 -11.81 -26.77 1.16
N GLU A 171 -12.98 -27.11 1.65
CA GLU A 171 -14.05 -27.75 0.86
C GLU A 171 -14.76 -26.74 -0.05
N MET A 172 -15.45 -27.23 -1.08
CA MET A 172 -16.24 -26.40 -1.98
C MET A 172 -17.26 -25.55 -1.20
N ASP A 173 -17.40 -24.29 -1.57
CA ASP A 173 -18.25 -23.28 -0.95
C ASP A 173 -17.91 -22.95 0.53
N ALA A 174 -16.80 -23.52 1.05
CA ALA A 174 -16.30 -23.17 2.36
C ALA A 174 -15.35 -21.96 2.30
N SER A 175 -15.17 -21.32 3.44
CA SER A 175 -14.20 -20.22 3.60
C SER A 175 -13.47 -20.31 4.93
N ARG A 176 -12.25 -19.79 4.97
CA ARG A 176 -11.42 -19.72 6.18
C ARG A 176 -10.63 -18.42 6.21
N ASP A 177 -10.46 -17.89 7.44
CA ASP A 177 -9.60 -16.74 7.68
C ASP A 177 -8.15 -17.19 7.88
N PHE A 178 -7.24 -16.44 7.26
CA PHE A 178 -5.79 -16.60 7.39
C PHE A 178 -5.21 -15.29 7.89
N THR A 179 -4.27 -15.34 8.81
CA THR A 179 -3.47 -14.18 9.22
C THR A 179 -2.24 -14.11 8.33
N ILE A 180 -2.13 -13.08 7.51
CA ILE A 180 -0.97 -12.92 6.62
C ILE A 180 -0.07 -11.81 7.10
N PHE A 181 1.21 -11.98 6.81
CA PHE A 181 2.23 -10.94 6.86
C PHE A 181 2.62 -10.55 5.44
N ASP A 182 2.71 -9.26 5.20
CA ASP A 182 3.16 -8.70 3.96
C ASP A 182 4.49 -7.95 4.16
N PRO A 183 5.60 -8.49 3.65
CA PRO A 183 6.91 -7.89 3.81
C PRO A 183 7.02 -6.47 3.23
N SER A 184 6.29 -6.18 2.16
CA SER A 184 6.34 -4.89 1.49
C SER A 184 5.72 -3.76 2.31
N THR A 185 4.83 -4.10 3.26
CA THR A 185 4.15 -3.12 4.13
C THR A 185 4.52 -3.26 5.58
N SER A 186 5.31 -4.29 5.91
CA SER A 186 5.61 -4.68 7.29
C SER A 186 4.35 -4.85 8.16
N GLY A 187 3.24 -5.23 7.53
CA GLY A 187 1.91 -5.28 8.15
C GLY A 187 1.33 -6.69 8.27
N MET A 188 0.55 -6.90 9.34
CA MET A 188 -0.23 -8.12 9.56
C MET A 188 -1.71 -7.86 9.28
N ARG A 189 -2.42 -8.84 8.68
CA ARG A 189 -3.85 -8.72 8.43
C ARG A 189 -4.54 -10.08 8.30
N LYS A 190 -5.85 -10.09 8.55
CA LYS A 190 -6.69 -11.28 8.32
C LYS A 190 -7.34 -11.22 6.95
N ILE A 191 -7.38 -12.35 6.28
CA ILE A 191 -7.96 -12.54 4.96
C ILE A 191 -8.88 -13.72 4.99
N LYS A 192 -10.03 -13.56 4.38
CA LYS A 192 -10.94 -14.65 4.11
C LYS A 192 -10.65 -15.25 2.75
N VAL A 193 -10.22 -16.51 2.71
CA VAL A 193 -10.10 -17.29 1.47
C VAL A 193 -11.30 -18.22 1.36
N SER A 194 -11.98 -18.19 0.23
CA SER A 194 -13.10 -19.09 -0.11
C SER A 194 -12.67 -20.03 -1.23
N ARG A 195 -13.14 -21.28 -1.18
CA ARG A 195 -13.07 -22.19 -2.33
C ARG A 195 -14.38 -22.11 -3.11
N GLU A 196 -14.25 -21.88 -4.42
CA GLU A 196 -15.38 -21.87 -5.36
C GLU A 196 -15.46 -23.17 -6.16
N SER A 197 -16.44 -23.24 -7.08
CA SER A 197 -16.60 -24.36 -7.99
C SER A 197 -15.35 -24.58 -8.84
N ASP A 198 -15.04 -25.85 -9.08
CA ASP A 198 -13.92 -26.26 -9.94
C ASP A 198 -14.15 -25.75 -11.37
N GLU A 199 -13.09 -25.30 -12.02
CA GLU A 199 -13.14 -24.76 -13.39
C GLU A 199 -12.13 -25.46 -14.30
N ILE A 200 -12.51 -25.69 -15.56
CA ILE A 200 -11.59 -26.15 -16.58
C ILE A 200 -11.02 -24.91 -17.29
N ILE A 201 -9.72 -24.68 -17.14
CA ILE A 201 -9.05 -23.54 -17.76
C ILE A 201 -8.01 -23.99 -18.82
N PRO A 202 -7.80 -23.20 -19.87
CA PRO A 202 -6.75 -23.48 -20.84
C PRO A 202 -5.41 -22.97 -20.29
N ILE A 203 -4.41 -23.86 -20.14
CA ILE A 203 -3.04 -23.53 -19.73
C ILE A 203 -2.08 -24.25 -20.64
N MET A 204 -1.15 -23.53 -21.28
CA MET A 204 -0.15 -24.08 -22.19
C MET A 204 -0.75 -25.01 -23.27
N GLY A 205 -1.90 -24.61 -23.84
CA GLY A 205 -2.62 -25.38 -24.87
C GLY A 205 -3.39 -26.62 -24.38
N LYS A 206 -3.39 -26.90 -23.07
CA LYS A 206 -4.12 -28.02 -22.47
C LYS A 206 -5.28 -27.52 -21.66
N ARG A 207 -6.40 -28.23 -21.66
CA ARG A 207 -7.54 -27.96 -20.77
C ARG A 207 -7.32 -28.72 -19.46
N ILE A 208 -7.20 -28.00 -18.36
CA ILE A 208 -6.88 -28.55 -17.04
C ILE A 208 -8.04 -28.26 -16.10
N LEU A 209 -8.53 -29.29 -15.40
CA LEU A 209 -9.47 -29.13 -14.29
C LEU A 209 -8.72 -28.53 -13.09
N THR A 210 -9.24 -27.45 -12.55
CA THR A 210 -8.61 -26.73 -11.46
C THR A 210 -9.56 -26.46 -10.31
N ARG A 211 -9.00 -26.37 -9.11
CA ARG A 211 -9.70 -25.88 -7.91
C ARG A 211 -9.52 -24.40 -7.83
N LYS A 212 -10.60 -23.66 -7.72
CA LYS A 212 -10.59 -22.20 -7.63
C LYS A 212 -10.69 -21.73 -6.19
N PHE A 213 -9.70 -20.97 -5.76
CA PHE A 213 -9.68 -20.28 -4.47
C PHE A 213 -9.70 -18.77 -4.70
N CYS A 214 -10.53 -18.08 -3.92
CA CYS A 214 -10.67 -16.64 -4.05
C CYS A 214 -10.50 -15.97 -2.69
N ALA A 215 -9.79 -14.85 -2.67
CA ALA A 215 -9.65 -13.99 -1.53
C ALA A 215 -10.33 -12.65 -1.81
N ASP A 216 -10.99 -12.08 -0.82
CA ASP A 216 -11.60 -10.75 -0.94
C ASP A 216 -10.63 -9.67 -0.49
N PHE A 217 -10.32 -8.82 -1.40
CA PHE A 217 -9.45 -7.65 -1.22
C PHE A 217 -10.27 -6.40 -1.12
N MET A 218 -10.74 -6.03 0.07
CA MET A 218 -11.54 -4.83 0.24
C MET A 218 -12.68 -4.73 -0.77
N GLY A 219 -13.29 -5.89 -1.02
CA GLY A 219 -14.33 -6.05 -1.99
C GLY A 219 -13.82 -6.27 -3.43
N ALA A 220 -12.53 -6.28 -3.71
CA ALA A 220 -12.00 -6.78 -4.97
C ALA A 220 -11.62 -8.26 -4.81
N LYS A 221 -12.26 -9.11 -5.57
CA LYS A 221 -12.06 -10.55 -5.52
C LYS A 221 -10.86 -10.94 -6.38
N ASN A 222 -9.82 -11.48 -5.75
CA ASN A 222 -8.67 -12.08 -6.42
C ASN A 222 -8.78 -13.60 -6.33
N CYS A 223 -8.51 -14.30 -7.41
CA CYS A 223 -8.64 -15.74 -7.46
C CYS A 223 -7.40 -16.41 -8.00
N ALA A 224 -7.15 -17.62 -7.52
CA ALA A 224 -6.14 -18.53 -8.04
C ALA A 224 -6.76 -19.87 -8.43
N TRP A 225 -6.26 -20.44 -9.51
CA TRP A 225 -6.65 -21.75 -10.05
C TRP A 225 -5.50 -22.72 -9.86
N LEU A 226 -5.72 -23.71 -9.00
CA LEU A 226 -4.72 -24.71 -8.66
C LEU A 226 -5.08 -26.06 -9.30
N ASN A 227 -4.06 -26.78 -9.77
CA ASN A 227 -4.23 -28.17 -10.23
C ASN A 227 -4.45 -29.12 -9.03
N ASN A 228 -4.63 -30.40 -9.31
CA ASN A 228 -4.84 -31.42 -8.27
C ASN A 228 -3.64 -31.63 -7.36
N ASP A 229 -2.45 -31.21 -7.78
CA ASP A 229 -1.20 -31.32 -7.03
C ASP A 229 -0.94 -30.07 -6.16
N GLY A 230 -1.83 -29.07 -6.20
CA GLY A 230 -1.74 -27.82 -5.45
C GLY A 230 -0.81 -26.78 -6.08
N GLU A 231 -0.45 -26.95 -7.36
CA GLU A 231 0.32 -25.95 -8.08
C GLU A 231 -0.63 -24.87 -8.63
N VAL A 232 -0.27 -23.60 -8.43
CA VAL A 232 -0.98 -22.44 -8.98
C VAL A 232 -0.68 -22.34 -10.48
N LEU A 233 -1.72 -22.42 -11.30
CA LEU A 233 -1.64 -22.33 -12.76
C LEU A 233 -2.02 -20.95 -13.29
N LYS A 234 -2.92 -20.27 -12.58
CA LYS A 234 -3.40 -18.93 -12.92
C LYS A 234 -3.75 -18.19 -11.67
N GLU A 235 -3.47 -16.89 -11.64
CA GLU A 235 -3.97 -15.95 -10.63
C GLU A 235 -4.55 -14.71 -11.30
N THR A 236 -5.53 -14.07 -10.64
CA THR A 236 -5.99 -12.73 -11.00
C THR A 236 -5.61 -11.76 -9.89
N GLY A 237 -5.17 -10.59 -10.27
CA GLY A 237 -4.84 -9.49 -9.39
C GLY A 237 -5.78 -8.30 -9.57
N LEU A 238 -5.57 -7.28 -8.75
CA LEU A 238 -6.29 -6.00 -8.87
C LEU A 238 -5.94 -5.29 -10.18
N LEU A 239 -6.72 -4.29 -10.54
CA LEU A 239 -6.54 -3.47 -11.75
C LEU A 239 -6.46 -4.28 -13.05
N GLY A 240 -6.99 -5.50 -13.08
CA GLY A 240 -6.99 -6.37 -14.24
C GLY A 240 -5.64 -7.03 -14.54
N LEU A 241 -4.77 -7.17 -13.54
CA LEU A 241 -3.60 -8.02 -13.65
C LEU A 241 -4.01 -9.50 -13.69
N SER A 242 -3.29 -10.27 -14.48
CA SER A 242 -3.38 -11.73 -14.46
C SER A 242 -1.99 -12.35 -14.57
N MET A 243 -1.82 -13.50 -13.92
CA MET A 243 -0.60 -14.29 -13.97
C MET A 243 -0.97 -15.66 -14.46
N GLU A 244 -0.24 -16.17 -15.44
CA GLU A 244 -0.51 -17.47 -16.03
C GLU A 244 0.76 -18.28 -16.17
N LYS A 245 0.68 -19.58 -15.82
CA LYS A 245 1.77 -20.53 -15.96
C LYS A 245 2.17 -20.65 -17.44
N VAL A 246 3.48 -20.62 -17.66
CA VAL A 246 4.08 -20.74 -18.99
C VAL A 246 5.31 -21.67 -18.94
N SER A 247 5.83 -22.05 -20.10
CA SER A 247 7.14 -22.72 -20.18
C SER A 247 8.28 -21.71 -19.92
N PRO A 248 9.47 -22.18 -19.48
CA PRO A 248 10.65 -21.33 -19.34
C PRO A 248 10.96 -20.52 -20.61
N GLN A 249 10.82 -21.14 -21.80
CA GLN A 249 11.04 -20.48 -23.09
C GLN A 249 10.07 -19.35 -23.33
N LYS A 250 8.78 -19.55 -23.01
CA LYS A 250 7.75 -18.51 -23.14
C LYS A 250 7.93 -17.39 -22.10
N ALA A 251 8.44 -17.72 -20.92
CA ALA A 251 8.79 -16.74 -19.89
C ALA A 251 9.95 -15.84 -20.35
N ALA A 252 10.92 -16.39 -21.06
CA ALA A 252 12.10 -15.69 -21.57
C ALA A 252 11.82 -14.77 -22.77
N GLU A 253 10.64 -14.85 -23.40
CA GLU A 253 10.28 -13.92 -24.48
C GLU A 253 10.24 -12.48 -23.97
N ASP A 254 10.72 -11.55 -24.80
CA ASP A 254 10.83 -10.15 -24.47
C ASP A 254 9.50 -9.52 -24.02
N MET A 255 9.60 -8.61 -23.07
CA MET A 255 8.52 -7.72 -22.72
C MET A 255 8.46 -6.56 -23.73
N PRO A 256 7.28 -6.05 -24.07
CA PRO A 256 7.18 -4.85 -24.91
C PRO A 256 7.98 -3.70 -24.29
N VAL A 257 8.75 -2.99 -25.12
CA VAL A 257 9.63 -1.89 -24.67
C VAL A 257 8.87 -0.72 -24.02
N VAL A 258 7.58 -0.62 -24.26
CA VAL A 258 6.72 0.43 -23.71
C VAL A 258 5.49 -0.20 -23.07
N ALA A 259 5.30 0.05 -21.80
CA ALA A 259 4.04 -0.25 -21.14
C ALA A 259 2.99 0.80 -21.57
N ASP A 260 2.03 0.41 -22.40
CA ASP A 260 0.97 1.29 -22.93
C ASP A 260 -0.05 1.74 -21.88
N VAL A 261 0.03 1.20 -20.68
CA VAL A 261 -0.95 1.43 -19.64
C VAL A 261 -0.33 2.25 -18.53
N ASP A 262 -0.74 3.50 -18.41
CA ASP A 262 -0.40 4.34 -17.27
C ASP A 262 -1.24 3.93 -16.05
N PHE A 263 -0.59 3.29 -15.07
CA PHE A 263 -1.24 2.79 -13.87
C PHE A 263 -1.80 3.92 -12.99
N ALA A 264 -1.17 5.10 -12.99
CA ALA A 264 -1.70 6.27 -12.29
C ALA A 264 -3.07 6.66 -12.86
N GLN A 265 -3.19 6.63 -14.17
CA GLN A 265 -4.45 6.94 -14.84
C GLN A 265 -5.51 5.85 -14.62
N LEU A 266 -5.12 4.57 -14.61
CA LEU A 266 -6.05 3.47 -14.31
C LEU A 266 -6.66 3.56 -12.91
N ALA A 267 -5.85 3.93 -11.92
CA ALA A 267 -6.28 4.06 -10.53
C ALA A 267 -6.85 5.45 -10.20
N SER A 268 -7.11 6.30 -11.18
CA SER A 268 -7.74 7.60 -10.97
C SER A 268 -9.23 7.60 -11.36
N LEU A 269 -9.99 8.50 -10.75
CA LEU A 269 -11.42 8.67 -11.01
C LEU A 269 -11.63 9.96 -11.81
N LYS A 270 -12.35 9.87 -12.93
CA LYS A 270 -12.71 11.05 -13.72
C LYS A 270 -13.71 11.91 -12.94
N SER A 271 -13.45 13.21 -12.86
CA SER A 271 -14.41 14.17 -12.30
C SER A 271 -15.51 14.47 -13.32
N ASN A 272 -16.74 14.66 -12.84
CA ASN A 272 -17.87 15.09 -13.65
C ASN A 272 -17.82 16.58 -14.02
N ILE A 273 -17.03 17.38 -13.30
CA ILE A 273 -16.81 18.81 -13.58
C ILE A 273 -15.31 19.13 -13.59
N LYS A 274 -14.97 20.21 -14.27
CA LYS A 274 -13.64 20.82 -14.15
C LYS A 274 -13.64 21.82 -13.01
N ILE A 275 -12.75 21.64 -12.04
CA ILE A 275 -12.51 22.56 -10.94
C ILE A 275 -11.32 23.42 -11.32
N ASN A 276 -11.55 24.72 -11.44
CA ASN A 276 -10.48 25.69 -11.65
C ASN A 276 -10.01 26.22 -10.30
N GLU A 277 -8.71 26.45 -10.13
CA GLU A 277 -8.11 27.02 -8.92
C GLU A 277 -8.62 26.34 -7.63
N PRO A 278 -8.43 25.00 -7.47
CA PRO A 278 -8.96 24.24 -6.33
C PRO A 278 -8.49 24.79 -4.97
N GLU A 279 -7.34 25.46 -4.93
CA GLU A 279 -6.79 26.12 -3.74
C GLU A 279 -7.63 27.32 -3.24
N LYS A 280 -8.49 27.87 -4.08
CA LYS A 280 -9.41 28.97 -3.74
C LYS A 280 -10.78 28.50 -3.27
N LEU A 281 -11.02 27.20 -3.24
CA LEU A 281 -12.30 26.68 -2.77
C LEU A 281 -12.42 26.78 -1.24
N SER A 282 -13.57 27.25 -0.76
CA SER A 282 -13.95 27.21 0.66
C SER A 282 -14.73 25.96 1.05
N GLU A 283 -15.50 25.40 0.13
CA GLU A 283 -16.28 24.17 0.36
C GLU A 283 -16.41 23.35 -0.92
N ILE A 284 -16.39 22.03 -0.77
CA ILE A 284 -16.78 21.11 -1.83
C ILE A 284 -17.76 20.07 -1.29
N LYS A 285 -18.78 19.74 -2.09
CA LYS A 285 -19.72 18.64 -1.79
C LYS A 285 -19.63 17.59 -2.87
N ILE A 286 -19.44 16.35 -2.44
CA ILE A 286 -19.20 15.21 -3.32
C ILE A 286 -20.11 14.07 -2.90
N LYS A 287 -20.88 13.55 -3.85
CA LYS A 287 -21.60 12.29 -3.64
C LYS A 287 -20.66 11.12 -3.83
N ILE A 288 -20.67 10.19 -2.90
CA ILE A 288 -19.83 8.99 -2.91
C ILE A 288 -20.72 7.75 -2.92
N ASP A 289 -20.52 6.90 -3.93
CA ASP A 289 -21.16 5.59 -4.06
C ASP A 289 -20.08 4.49 -4.16
N GLY A 290 -20.49 3.22 -3.96
CA GLY A 290 -19.60 2.05 -4.11
C GLY A 290 -18.73 1.72 -2.89
N ILE A 291 -19.02 2.33 -1.73
CA ILE A 291 -18.24 2.15 -0.49
C ILE A 291 -18.95 1.31 0.58
N ARG A 292 -19.92 0.46 0.21
CA ARG A 292 -20.61 -0.43 1.17
C ARG A 292 -19.58 -1.35 1.82
N ASP A 293 -19.70 -1.51 3.12
CA ASP A 293 -18.90 -2.43 3.96
C ASP A 293 -17.38 -2.13 4.00
N THR A 294 -16.96 -0.95 3.55
CA THR A 294 -15.55 -0.53 3.61
C THR A 294 -15.36 0.42 4.79
N PRO A 295 -14.44 0.13 5.73
CA PRO A 295 -14.18 0.98 6.88
C PRO A 295 -13.37 2.22 6.47
N LEU A 296 -14.03 3.24 5.92
CA LEU A 296 -13.43 4.49 5.52
C LEU A 296 -13.53 5.56 6.60
N PHE A 297 -12.52 6.41 6.68
CA PHE A 297 -12.42 7.51 7.63
C PHE A 297 -13.01 8.81 7.04
N LEU A 298 -14.30 8.81 6.68
CA LEU A 298 -14.94 9.91 5.98
C LEU A 298 -15.38 11.05 6.90
N ASN A 299 -15.58 10.80 8.21
CA ASN A 299 -16.05 11.80 9.17
C ASN A 299 -14.92 12.33 10.07
N GLY A 300 -15.04 13.57 10.49
CA GLY A 300 -14.17 14.23 11.47
C GLY A 300 -13.22 15.26 10.87
N GLY A 301 -12.84 16.23 11.69
CA GLY A 301 -12.12 17.42 11.23
C GLY A 301 -12.96 18.21 10.23
N ARG A 302 -12.36 18.57 9.11
CA ARG A 302 -13.02 19.33 8.03
C ARG A 302 -13.99 18.53 7.16
N GLN A 303 -14.14 17.21 7.38
CA GLN A 303 -14.99 16.32 6.60
C GLN A 303 -16.23 15.88 7.37
N VAL A 304 -17.40 15.99 6.74
CA VAL A 304 -18.69 15.49 7.22
C VAL A 304 -19.32 14.63 6.14
N PHE A 305 -19.58 13.36 6.46
CA PHE A 305 -20.21 12.41 5.54
C PHE A 305 -21.58 12.02 6.07
N ALA A 306 -22.62 12.36 5.33
CA ALA A 306 -24.00 12.03 5.66
C ALA A 306 -24.79 11.75 4.37
N GLN A 307 -25.67 10.75 4.37
CA GLN A 307 -26.55 10.41 3.24
C GLN A 307 -25.80 10.28 1.90
N LYS A 308 -24.62 9.65 1.92
CA LYS A 308 -23.70 9.50 0.79
C LYS A 308 -23.08 10.81 0.26
N ILE A 309 -23.29 11.92 0.93
CA ILE A 309 -22.69 13.20 0.56
C ILE A 309 -21.56 13.51 1.54
N LEU A 310 -20.37 13.73 1.00
CA LEU A 310 -19.20 14.22 1.71
C LEU A 310 -19.12 15.72 1.51
N THR A 311 -19.17 16.48 2.61
CA THR A 311 -18.89 17.91 2.63
C THR A 311 -17.49 18.12 3.20
N ILE A 312 -16.65 18.86 2.52
CA ILE A 312 -15.31 19.25 2.97
C ILE A 312 -15.26 20.76 2.99
N THR A 313 -14.91 21.32 4.17
CA THR A 313 -14.81 22.76 4.38
C THR A 313 -13.36 23.15 4.66
N LYS A 314 -12.91 24.27 4.14
CA LYS A 314 -11.57 24.82 4.35
C LYS A 314 -11.31 25.11 5.81
N GLU A 315 -10.17 24.69 6.33
CA GLU A 315 -9.76 24.93 7.71
C GLU A 315 -9.37 26.39 7.90
N ASN A 316 -9.79 26.98 9.03
CA ASN A 316 -9.38 28.32 9.43
C ASN A 316 -8.17 28.24 10.36
N LEU A 317 -7.02 28.71 9.90
CA LEU A 317 -5.77 28.70 10.68
C LEU A 317 -5.77 29.69 11.87
N PHE A 318 -6.66 30.67 11.85
CA PHE A 318 -6.74 31.76 12.84
C PHE A 318 -7.85 31.57 13.86
N GLU A 319 -8.60 30.49 13.79
CA GLU A 319 -9.65 30.20 14.75
C GLU A 319 -9.02 29.95 16.13
N LYS A 320 -9.19 30.91 17.06
CA LYS A 320 -8.68 30.76 18.42
C LYS A 320 -9.43 29.65 19.12
N VAL A 321 -8.78 28.48 19.26
CA VAL A 321 -9.27 27.48 20.19
C VAL A 321 -9.05 28.02 21.60
N THR A 322 -10.15 28.29 22.29
CA THR A 322 -10.17 28.81 23.65
C THR A 322 -9.81 27.81 24.73
N HIS A 323 -9.06 26.76 24.42
CA HIS A 323 -8.67 25.76 25.39
C HIS A 323 -7.15 25.67 25.53
N ASN A 324 -6.72 25.64 26.80
CA ASN A 324 -5.33 25.52 27.23
C ASN A 324 -4.59 24.42 26.44
N PHE A 325 -3.40 24.78 25.97
CA PHE A 325 -2.48 23.96 25.17
C PHE A 325 -1.81 22.82 25.96
N ASP A 326 -2.50 22.16 26.85
CA ASP A 326 -2.08 20.83 27.24
C ASP A 326 -2.42 19.90 26.07
N ILE A 327 -1.37 19.35 25.47
CA ILE A 327 -1.52 18.26 24.49
C ILE A 327 -2.38 17.22 25.20
N GLN A 328 -3.66 17.15 24.84
CA GLN A 328 -4.57 16.18 25.44
C GLN A 328 -3.85 14.82 25.39
N GLU A 329 -3.92 14.07 26.46
CA GLU A 329 -3.20 12.79 26.62
C GLU A 329 -3.39 11.87 25.39
N ASN A 330 -4.55 11.95 24.75
CA ASN A 330 -4.88 11.31 23.49
C ASN A 330 -4.01 11.72 22.28
N ASN A 331 -3.37 12.90 22.30
CA ASN A 331 -2.54 13.36 21.19
C ASN A 331 -1.06 12.96 21.33
N ARG A 332 -0.62 12.55 22.51
CA ARG A 332 0.77 12.10 22.76
C ARG A 332 1.17 10.94 21.90
N ARG A 333 0.27 9.98 21.64
CA ARG A 333 0.51 8.85 20.74
C ARG A 333 0.93 9.25 19.33
N TYR A 334 0.58 10.44 18.89
CA TYR A 334 0.94 10.96 17.56
C TYR A 334 2.28 11.70 17.54
N LEU A 335 3.04 11.65 18.64
CA LEU A 335 4.44 12.00 18.72
C LEU A 335 5.35 10.76 18.67
N GLU A 336 4.80 9.57 18.93
CA GLU A 336 5.55 8.33 19.02
C GLU A 336 6.15 7.93 17.66
N PRO A 337 7.40 7.40 17.66
CA PRO A 337 7.99 6.86 16.45
C PRO A 337 7.29 5.56 16.03
N THR A 338 7.39 5.25 14.74
CA THR A 338 6.97 3.98 14.17
C THR A 338 8.05 3.46 13.21
N PRO A 339 7.97 2.20 12.74
CA PRO A 339 8.95 1.66 11.80
C PRO A 339 9.14 2.49 10.52
N LEU A 340 8.10 3.20 10.06
CA LEU A 340 8.16 4.05 8.87
C LEU A 340 8.40 5.53 9.20
N VAL A 341 8.00 5.99 10.39
CA VAL A 341 8.10 7.39 10.84
C VAL A 341 9.08 7.45 12.01
N GLN A 342 10.37 7.39 11.70
CA GLN A 342 11.46 7.30 12.69
C GLN A 342 11.78 8.67 13.32
N SER A 343 10.80 9.24 14.02
CA SER A 343 10.91 10.56 14.65
C SER A 343 11.94 10.62 15.78
N ASP A 344 12.31 9.48 16.36
CA ASP A 344 13.31 9.33 17.41
C ASP A 344 14.74 9.17 16.89
N HIS A 345 14.92 8.93 15.58
CA HIS A 345 16.25 8.78 14.99
C HIS A 345 17.03 10.09 15.02
N GLU A 346 18.31 10.04 15.39
CA GLU A 346 19.12 11.26 15.61
C GLU A 346 19.27 12.14 14.36
N GLN A 347 19.33 11.56 13.17
CA GLN A 347 19.39 12.34 11.92
C GLN A 347 18.09 13.12 11.69
N ILE A 348 16.93 12.53 11.98
CA ILE A 348 15.62 13.20 11.88
C ILE A 348 15.53 14.33 12.92
N LYS A 349 15.89 14.06 14.18
CA LYS A 349 15.94 15.09 15.23
C LYS A 349 16.88 16.23 14.89
N SER A 350 18.08 15.90 14.41
CA SER A 350 19.06 16.90 13.99
C SER A 350 18.54 17.75 12.84
N GLN A 351 17.88 17.14 11.85
CA GLN A 351 17.30 17.89 10.74
C GLN A 351 16.13 18.78 11.21
N ALA A 352 15.28 18.27 12.10
CA ALA A 352 14.19 19.07 12.66
C ALA A 352 14.71 20.31 13.40
N ARG A 353 15.75 20.14 14.25
CA ARG A 353 16.42 21.28 14.95
C ARG A 353 17.03 22.32 14.03
N LYS A 354 17.46 21.92 12.81
CA LYS A 354 17.96 22.88 11.80
C LYS A 354 16.84 23.67 11.13
N ILE A 355 15.63 23.14 11.07
CA ILE A 355 14.48 23.77 10.42
C ILE A 355 13.73 24.70 11.37
N VAL A 356 13.51 24.27 12.62
CA VAL A 356 12.65 24.98 13.58
C VAL A 356 13.44 25.41 14.83
N ARG A 357 12.94 26.46 15.49
CA ARG A 357 13.44 26.94 16.78
C ARG A 357 12.56 26.43 17.93
N PRO A 358 13.10 26.22 19.13
CA PRO A 358 12.29 25.85 20.29
C PRO A 358 11.14 26.84 20.57
N SER A 359 11.36 28.13 20.29
CA SER A 359 10.37 29.22 20.50
C SER A 359 9.27 29.29 19.43
N ASP A 360 9.39 28.53 18.33
CA ASP A 360 8.36 28.53 17.29
C ASP A 360 7.07 27.88 17.82
N SER A 361 5.92 28.47 17.54
CA SER A 361 4.61 27.81 17.77
C SER A 361 4.45 26.54 16.92
N HIS A 362 3.51 25.66 17.26
CA HIS A 362 3.24 24.46 16.46
C HIS A 362 2.89 24.82 15.01
N LEU A 363 2.13 25.87 14.77
CA LEU A 363 1.83 26.34 13.41
C LEU A 363 3.10 26.79 12.68
N GLN A 364 3.95 27.60 13.31
CA GLN A 364 5.21 28.04 12.71
C GLN A 364 6.16 26.86 12.41
N LYS A 365 6.25 25.89 13.34
CA LYS A 365 7.02 24.65 13.11
C LYS A 365 6.46 23.89 11.91
N THR A 366 5.13 23.74 11.84
CA THR A 366 4.46 23.04 10.74
C THR A 366 4.74 23.73 9.40
N GLU A 367 4.58 25.04 9.33
CA GLU A 367 4.88 25.81 8.11
C GLU A 367 6.32 25.65 7.65
N LYS A 368 7.29 25.78 8.57
CA LYS A 368 8.71 25.66 8.25
C LYS A 368 9.05 24.25 7.74
N ILE A 369 8.53 23.21 8.38
CA ILE A 369 8.78 21.82 8.01
C ILE A 369 8.16 21.50 6.66
N VAL A 370 6.89 21.83 6.43
CA VAL A 370 6.21 21.57 5.16
C VAL A 370 6.93 22.26 4.01
N ARG A 371 7.29 23.56 4.17
CA ARG A 371 8.06 24.29 3.15
C ARG A 371 9.46 23.74 2.94
N TRP A 372 10.13 23.28 4.01
CA TRP A 372 11.44 22.64 3.87
C TRP A 372 11.36 21.34 3.10
N VAL A 373 10.40 20.46 3.41
CA VAL A 373 10.19 19.19 2.67
C VAL A 373 9.88 19.49 1.21
N TYR A 374 8.94 20.41 0.94
CA TYR A 374 8.61 20.84 -0.43
C TYR A 374 9.83 21.26 -1.25
N ALA A 375 10.73 22.05 -0.63
CA ALA A 375 11.89 22.64 -1.30
C ALA A 375 13.08 21.67 -1.43
N ASN A 376 13.22 20.70 -0.52
CA ASN A 376 14.43 19.87 -0.42
C ASN A 376 14.24 18.41 -0.88
N ILE A 377 13.01 17.95 -1.04
CA ILE A 377 12.73 16.61 -1.53
C ILE A 377 12.28 16.70 -2.99
N LYS A 378 13.07 16.07 -3.86
CA LYS A 378 12.76 16.04 -5.29
C LYS A 378 11.53 15.16 -5.53
N LYS A 379 10.50 15.71 -6.12
CA LYS A 379 9.28 14.99 -6.49
C LYS A 379 9.61 14.05 -7.65
N THR A 380 9.75 12.80 -7.33
CA THR A 380 10.13 11.75 -8.28
C THR A 380 9.32 10.52 -7.92
N PRO A 381 8.68 9.88 -8.90
CA PRO A 381 8.09 8.59 -8.69
C PRO A 381 9.17 7.60 -8.26
N VAL A 382 9.10 7.08 -7.07
CA VAL A 382 10.03 6.05 -6.55
C VAL A 382 9.23 4.83 -6.15
N LEU A 383 9.68 3.66 -6.50
CA LEU A 383 9.10 2.40 -6.05
C LEU A 383 9.77 2.00 -4.75
N SER A 384 9.20 2.43 -3.61
CA SER A 384 9.81 2.19 -2.30
C SER A 384 8.79 1.71 -1.26
N VAL A 385 9.30 1.18 -0.17
CA VAL A 385 8.56 1.20 1.09
C VAL A 385 8.99 2.48 1.80
N PRO A 386 8.13 3.50 1.86
CA PRO A 386 8.56 4.82 2.34
C PRO A 386 8.94 4.75 3.82
N ASN A 387 10.16 5.17 4.15
CA ASN A 387 10.54 5.43 5.53
C ASN A 387 11.28 6.77 5.63
N ALA A 388 11.06 7.48 6.72
CA ALA A 388 11.49 8.86 6.85
C ALA A 388 13.01 9.04 6.77
N LEU A 389 13.78 8.10 7.30
CA LEU A 389 15.24 8.16 7.29
C LEU A 389 15.83 8.04 5.88
N GLU A 390 15.32 7.10 5.10
CA GLU A 390 15.78 6.92 3.72
C GLU A 390 15.38 8.12 2.84
N VAL A 391 14.17 8.65 3.01
CA VAL A 391 13.74 9.86 2.31
C VAL A 391 14.64 11.05 2.66
N LEU A 392 14.98 11.21 3.94
CA LEU A 392 15.90 12.27 4.37
C LEU A 392 17.28 12.14 3.71
N ASN A 393 17.78 10.91 3.54
CA ASN A 393 19.10 10.65 2.94
C ASN A 393 19.07 10.78 1.41
N ASN A 394 18.08 10.21 0.76
CA ASN A 394 18.00 10.14 -0.70
C ASN A 394 17.47 11.44 -1.35
N LYS A 395 16.81 12.31 -0.57
CA LYS A 395 16.24 13.59 -1.01
C LYS A 395 15.31 13.49 -2.22
N MET A 396 14.64 12.38 -2.36
CA MET A 396 13.65 12.16 -3.43
C MET A 396 12.52 11.26 -2.96
N GLY A 397 11.38 11.40 -3.59
CA GLY A 397 10.19 10.63 -3.31
C GLY A 397 8.93 11.30 -3.86
N ASP A 398 7.80 10.64 -3.67
CA ASP A 398 6.49 11.16 -4.03
C ASP A 398 5.62 11.51 -2.81
N CYS A 399 4.32 11.36 -2.92
CA CYS A 399 3.41 11.75 -1.83
C CYS A 399 3.62 10.93 -0.55
N ASN A 400 3.91 9.64 -0.65
CA ASN A 400 4.10 8.80 0.53
C ASN A 400 5.42 9.17 1.25
N GLU A 401 6.51 9.32 0.50
CA GLU A 401 7.80 9.74 1.03
C GLU A 401 7.72 11.14 1.66
N HIS A 402 7.06 12.08 0.99
CA HIS A 402 6.84 13.42 1.52
C HIS A 402 6.03 13.36 2.83
N ALA A 403 4.94 12.60 2.86
CA ALA A 403 4.09 12.48 4.03
C ALA A 403 4.82 11.82 5.22
N VAL A 404 5.57 10.74 4.97
CA VAL A 404 6.31 10.02 6.01
C VAL A 404 7.42 10.90 6.61
N LEU A 405 8.22 11.58 5.77
CA LEU A 405 9.26 12.48 6.25
C LEU A 405 8.68 13.70 6.98
N THR A 406 7.60 14.27 6.47
CA THR A 406 6.91 15.40 7.11
C THR A 406 6.40 15.00 8.50
N ALA A 407 5.75 13.84 8.63
CA ALA A 407 5.29 13.32 9.93
C ALA A 407 6.47 13.13 10.89
N ALA A 408 7.59 12.54 10.44
CA ALA A 408 8.76 12.30 11.27
C ALA A 408 9.39 13.61 11.77
N LEU A 409 9.55 14.59 10.90
CA LEU A 409 10.11 15.90 11.26
C LEU A 409 9.18 16.69 12.21
N LEU A 410 7.85 16.64 11.99
CA LEU A 410 6.87 17.26 12.86
C LEU A 410 6.91 16.64 14.25
N ARG A 411 6.86 15.31 14.35
CA ARG A 411 6.95 14.59 15.64
C ARG A 411 8.26 14.88 16.36
N ALA A 412 9.38 14.86 15.65
CA ALA A 412 10.70 15.20 16.20
C ALA A 412 10.78 16.66 16.70
N ALA A 413 9.99 17.57 16.12
CA ALA A 413 9.86 18.96 16.53
C ALA A 413 8.82 19.16 17.68
N GLY A 414 8.18 18.08 18.16
CA GLY A 414 7.16 18.12 19.20
C GLY A 414 5.76 18.49 18.70
N VAL A 415 5.50 18.39 17.40
CA VAL A 415 4.18 18.61 16.81
C VAL A 415 3.52 17.25 16.53
N PRO A 416 2.41 16.90 17.19
CA PRO A 416 1.67 15.68 16.89
C PRO A 416 1.26 15.66 15.43
N ALA A 417 1.55 14.54 14.74
CA ALA A 417 1.30 14.41 13.32
C ALA A 417 0.79 13.02 12.95
N GLN A 418 -0.12 12.97 11.98
CA GLN A 418 -0.65 11.74 11.40
C GLN A 418 -0.50 11.79 9.88
N ILE A 419 -0.53 10.63 9.24
CA ILE A 419 -0.60 10.52 7.80
C ILE A 419 -2.04 10.22 7.42
N GLU A 420 -2.55 10.93 6.44
CA GLU A 420 -3.83 10.68 5.78
C GLU A 420 -3.59 10.27 4.34
N ALA A 421 -4.47 9.44 3.82
CA ALA A 421 -4.48 9.11 2.40
C ALA A 421 -5.91 9.06 1.86
N GLY A 422 -6.01 9.30 0.57
CA GLY A 422 -7.30 9.37 -0.10
C GLY A 422 -7.16 9.84 -1.54
N LEU A 423 -7.97 10.79 -1.92
CA LEU A 423 -8.03 11.30 -3.28
C LEU A 423 -7.75 12.80 -3.30
N PHE A 424 -7.12 13.24 -4.37
CA PHE A 424 -6.80 14.62 -4.64
C PHE A 424 -7.15 14.96 -6.09
N TYR A 425 -7.80 16.11 -6.31
CA TYR A 425 -8.19 16.55 -7.64
C TYR A 425 -7.04 17.21 -8.40
N GLN A 426 -6.81 16.74 -9.63
CA GLN A 426 -5.88 17.34 -10.56
C GLN A 426 -6.35 17.16 -12.00
N ASN A 427 -6.37 18.23 -12.78
CA ASN A 427 -6.63 18.19 -14.23
C ASN A 427 -7.86 17.37 -14.65
N GLY A 428 -8.98 17.49 -13.94
CA GLY A 428 -10.23 16.81 -14.27
C GLY A 428 -10.35 15.39 -13.76
N ARG A 429 -9.43 14.95 -12.88
CA ARG A 429 -9.45 13.62 -12.28
C ARG A 429 -9.11 13.69 -10.80
N PHE A 430 -9.60 12.70 -10.05
CA PHE A 430 -9.18 12.44 -8.69
C PHE A 430 -8.17 11.29 -8.68
N TYR A 431 -7.01 11.57 -8.13
CA TYR A 431 -5.92 10.61 -8.02
C TYR A 431 -5.72 10.21 -6.56
N TYR A 432 -5.17 9.02 -6.34
CA TYR A 432 -4.67 8.67 -5.02
C TYR A 432 -3.59 9.67 -4.58
N HIS A 433 -3.62 10.04 -3.29
CA HIS A 433 -2.65 10.94 -2.69
C HIS A 433 -2.51 10.70 -1.19
N ALA A 434 -1.32 11.00 -0.65
CA ALA A 434 -1.02 10.96 0.77
C ALA A 434 -0.51 12.33 1.23
N TRP A 435 -0.94 12.73 2.42
CA TRP A 435 -0.60 14.02 3.04
C TRP A 435 -0.60 13.90 4.56
N ASN A 436 -0.49 15.00 5.28
CA ASN A 436 -0.41 15.00 6.74
C ASN A 436 -1.55 15.75 7.40
N LEU A 437 -1.85 15.34 8.62
CA LEU A 437 -2.64 16.06 9.58
C LEU A 437 -1.69 16.45 10.73
N ALA A 438 -1.53 17.75 10.98
CA ALA A 438 -0.67 18.32 12.02
C ALA A 438 -1.47 19.03 13.09
N TYR A 439 -1.06 18.94 14.36
CA TYR A 439 -1.73 19.61 15.48
C TYR A 439 -1.08 20.94 15.79
N ALA A 440 -1.73 22.03 15.40
CA ALA A 440 -1.27 23.40 15.60
C ALA A 440 -2.19 24.22 16.52
N GLY A 441 -2.73 23.56 17.54
CA GLY A 441 -3.82 24.08 18.38
C GLY A 441 -5.14 23.42 17.99
N ASN A 442 -5.34 23.27 16.68
CA ASN A 442 -6.33 22.41 16.03
C ASN A 442 -5.60 21.44 15.11
N TRP A 443 -6.26 20.37 14.71
CA TRP A 443 -5.79 19.52 13.64
C TRP A 443 -5.99 20.21 12.30
N ILE A 444 -4.91 20.45 11.57
CA ILE A 444 -4.90 21.06 10.24
C ILE A 444 -4.34 20.10 9.20
N THR A 445 -4.94 20.07 8.04
CA THR A 445 -4.48 19.27 6.91
C THR A 445 -3.36 20.03 6.19
N VAL A 446 -2.22 19.37 5.97
CA VAL A 446 -1.07 19.99 5.29
C VAL A 446 -0.51 19.04 4.23
N ASP A 447 -0.05 19.62 3.14
CA ASP A 447 0.53 18.87 2.03
C ASP A 447 1.91 19.43 1.65
N SER A 448 2.94 18.63 1.91
CA SER A 448 4.31 19.00 1.57
C SER A 448 4.69 18.74 0.11
N VAL A 449 3.87 18.02 -0.66
CA VAL A 449 4.08 17.87 -2.12
C VAL A 449 3.71 19.16 -2.85
N PHE A 450 2.66 19.85 -2.39
CA PHE A 450 2.17 21.09 -3.01
C PHE A 450 2.45 22.35 -2.19
N SER A 451 3.08 22.21 -1.02
CA SER A 451 3.34 23.29 -0.06
C SER A 451 2.06 24.00 0.39
N GLN A 452 0.98 23.22 0.61
CA GLN A 452 -0.32 23.74 1.01
C GLN A 452 -0.51 23.66 2.53
N ILE A 453 -0.93 24.77 3.15
CA ILE A 453 -1.21 24.93 4.58
C ILE A 453 -2.35 25.94 4.76
N PRO A 454 -3.60 25.54 5.01
CA PRO A 454 -4.10 24.17 4.95
C PRO A 454 -4.11 23.64 3.52
N ALA A 455 -4.16 22.32 3.38
CA ALA A 455 -4.37 21.68 2.08
C ALA A 455 -5.79 22.00 1.56
N ASP A 456 -5.95 22.19 0.26
CA ASP A 456 -7.23 22.55 -0.34
C ASP A 456 -8.32 21.48 -0.11
N VAL A 457 -9.58 21.88 -0.30
CA VAL A 457 -10.75 21.03 0.00
C VAL A 457 -10.95 19.87 -0.98
N THR A 458 -10.12 19.75 -2.01
CA THR A 458 -10.17 18.62 -2.94
C THR A 458 -9.42 17.39 -2.43
N HIS A 459 -8.69 17.52 -1.30
CA HIS A 459 -8.09 16.40 -0.59
C HIS A 459 -9.17 15.64 0.18
N ILE A 460 -9.68 14.59 -0.43
CA ILE A 460 -10.73 13.72 0.12
C ILE A 460 -10.07 12.62 0.95
N ARG A 461 -10.10 12.73 2.27
CA ARG A 461 -9.57 11.68 3.14
C ARG A 461 -10.45 10.44 3.07
N LEU A 462 -9.84 9.30 2.80
CA LEU A 462 -10.48 8.00 2.86
C LEU A 462 -9.96 7.15 4.03
N THR A 463 -8.70 7.35 4.43
CA THR A 463 -8.07 6.61 5.53
C THR A 463 -7.10 7.48 6.30
N ARG A 464 -6.75 7.04 7.51
CA ARG A 464 -5.79 7.69 8.40
C ARG A 464 -4.95 6.65 9.11
N GLY A 465 -3.65 6.86 9.19
CA GLY A 465 -2.69 5.97 9.82
C GLY A 465 -1.46 5.73 8.96
N GLU A 466 -0.65 4.76 9.35
CA GLU A 466 0.63 4.41 8.72
C GLU A 466 0.63 2.95 8.26
N GLY A 467 1.53 2.60 7.36
CA GLY A 467 1.68 1.23 6.87
C GLY A 467 0.46 0.72 6.09
N GLY A 468 0.02 -0.49 6.38
CA GLY A 468 -1.04 -1.20 5.65
C GLY A 468 -2.40 -0.50 5.52
N VAL A 469 -2.63 0.60 6.25
CA VAL A 469 -3.88 1.37 6.18
C VAL A 469 -4.08 2.02 4.81
N HIS A 470 -2.98 2.44 4.15
CA HIS A 470 -3.04 3.03 2.81
C HIS A 470 -3.42 2.01 1.73
N LEU A 471 -3.15 0.74 1.98
CA LEU A 471 -3.45 -0.35 1.06
C LEU A 471 -4.93 -0.63 0.91
N ASN A 472 -5.68 -0.29 1.95
CA ASN A 472 -7.13 -0.42 1.97
C ASN A 472 -7.80 0.42 0.87
N LEU A 473 -7.13 1.44 0.37
CA LEU A 473 -7.68 2.32 -0.66
C LEU A 473 -7.77 1.70 -2.06
N LEU A 474 -6.98 0.67 -2.35
CA LEU A 474 -6.99 0.05 -3.68
C LEU A 474 -8.23 -0.74 -4.00
N GLY A 475 -8.69 -1.55 -3.06
CA GLY A 475 -9.94 -2.27 -3.22
C GLY A 475 -11.12 -1.31 -3.38
N VAL A 476 -11.01 -0.11 -2.78
CA VAL A 476 -12.00 0.96 -2.90
C VAL A 476 -11.90 1.66 -4.25
N MET A 477 -10.70 1.91 -4.78
CA MET A 477 -10.49 2.66 -6.02
C MET A 477 -11.21 2.05 -7.22
N GLY A 478 -11.30 0.72 -7.29
CA GLY A 478 -12.04 0.02 -8.35
C GLY A 478 -13.56 0.10 -8.25
N LYS A 479 -14.12 0.56 -7.11
CA LYS A 479 -15.56 0.54 -6.83
C LYS A 479 -16.14 1.91 -6.53
N ILE A 480 -15.36 2.81 -5.94
CA ILE A 480 -15.79 4.14 -5.57
C ILE A 480 -16.18 4.96 -6.79
N LYS A 481 -17.30 5.62 -6.70
CA LYS A 481 -17.79 6.59 -7.69
C LYS A 481 -17.94 7.93 -7.02
N LEU A 482 -17.40 8.96 -7.64
CA LEU A 482 -17.48 10.33 -7.16
C LEU A 482 -18.27 11.19 -8.13
N GLU A 483 -19.16 12.00 -7.58
CA GLU A 483 -19.89 13.03 -8.32
C GLU A 483 -19.79 14.33 -7.53
N VAL A 484 -19.11 15.33 -8.07
CA VAL A 484 -19.02 16.65 -7.46
C VAL A 484 -20.36 17.34 -7.66
N LEU A 485 -21.04 17.65 -6.55
CA LEU A 485 -22.35 18.29 -6.52
C LEU A 485 -22.25 19.82 -6.49
N SER A 486 -21.27 20.35 -5.74
CA SER A 486 -21.00 21.78 -5.68
C SER A 486 -19.55 22.04 -5.28
N ALA A 487 -19.02 23.17 -5.75
CA ALA A 487 -17.74 23.73 -5.37
C ALA A 487 -17.94 25.23 -5.13
N LYS A 488 -17.67 25.69 -3.90
CA LYS A 488 -17.79 27.10 -3.53
C LYS A 488 -16.40 27.70 -3.38
N TYR A 489 -16.23 28.87 -3.91
CA TYR A 489 -15.00 29.67 -3.79
C TYR A 489 -15.11 30.65 -2.60
N ASP A 490 -13.97 31.11 -2.08
CA ASP A 490 -13.87 32.18 -1.08
C ASP A 490 -14.35 33.51 -1.66
#